data_4e4503306096455351029b5cc6d4af47
#
_entry.id   4e4503306096455351029b5cc6d4af47
#
_cell.length_a   1.000
_cell.length_b   1.000
_cell.length_c   1.000
_cell.angle_alpha   90.00
_cell.angle_beta   90.00
_cell.angle_gamma   90.00
#
_symmetry.space_group_name_H-M   'P 1'
#
loop_
_entity.id
_entity.type
_entity.pdbx_description
1 polymer ?
#
loop_
_entity_poly.entity_id
_entity_poly.type
_entity_poly.pdbx_seq_one_letter_code
_entity_poly.pdbx_strand_id
1 'polypeptide(L)'
;MNFEASRAKAIEKLNNFIEKNLSEYSKLRNFDFGPDNRTNISCLSPYVTHGIISEKEIIQKSLSKFSFSKNEKFIQEVLWRTYWKGWLELRPNVWSDYLIELNKIKEEFKNNQNYLCAVEGKTNIECFNTWVNELKENNYLHNHTRMWFASIWIFTLELPWQLGAEFFMQHLYDGDAASNTLGWRWVAGVQTQGKHYLASEWNIKKFTNNRFQNIKLNENAPPKVSEKSYQIVKQDFNNS
;
A
#
# COMPACT_ATOMS: atom_id res chain seq x y z
N MET A 1 1.79 3.29 17.12
CA MET A 1 0.51 3.86 16.64
C MET A 1 -0.64 3.02 17.20
N ASN A 2 -1.70 3.60 17.76
CA ASN A 2 -2.83 2.83 18.31
C ASN A 2 -4.08 3.03 17.43
N PHE A 3 -4.70 1.93 16.98
CA PHE A 3 -5.96 1.91 16.25
C PHE A 3 -7.03 1.27 17.13
N GLU A 4 -7.67 2.07 17.96
CA GLU A 4 -8.83 1.59 18.73
C GLU A 4 -9.99 1.30 17.76
N ALA A 5 -10.51 0.06 17.79
CA ALA A 5 -11.57 -0.41 16.89
C ALA A 5 -12.95 0.16 17.29
N SER A 6 -13.09 1.47 17.24
CA SER A 6 -14.33 2.15 17.59
C SER A 6 -14.71 3.22 16.54
N ARG A 7 -16.02 3.30 16.24
CA ARG A 7 -16.54 4.32 15.33
C ARG A 7 -16.31 5.74 15.85
N ALA A 8 -16.41 5.94 17.17
CA ALA A 8 -16.17 7.23 17.80
C ALA A 8 -14.75 7.70 17.53
N LYS A 9 -13.76 6.82 17.69
CA LYS A 9 -12.35 7.14 17.41
C LYS A 9 -12.07 7.35 15.93
N ALA A 10 -12.70 6.60 15.04
CA ALA A 10 -12.60 6.83 13.60
C ALA A 10 -13.10 8.22 13.20
N ILE A 11 -14.26 8.64 13.71
CA ILE A 11 -14.85 9.96 13.45
C ILE A 11 -14.01 11.08 14.09
N GLU A 12 -13.53 10.91 15.32
CA GLU A 12 -12.63 11.85 15.97
C GLU A 12 -11.37 12.08 15.12
N LYS A 13 -10.75 11.00 14.65
CA LYS A 13 -9.55 11.04 13.81
C LYS A 13 -9.82 11.74 12.46
N LEU A 14 -10.96 11.42 11.82
CA LEU A 14 -11.38 12.08 10.59
C LEU A 14 -11.59 13.58 10.79
N ASN A 15 -12.30 14.00 11.84
CA ASN A 15 -12.55 15.40 12.13
C ASN A 15 -11.24 16.15 12.39
N ASN A 16 -10.37 15.60 13.24
CA ASN A 16 -9.06 16.19 13.54
C ASN A 16 -8.20 16.35 12.28
N PHE A 17 -8.19 15.36 11.39
CA PHE A 17 -7.45 15.44 10.13
C PHE A 17 -8.01 16.53 9.21
N ILE A 18 -9.34 16.59 9.04
CA ILE A 18 -10.01 17.58 8.20
C ILE A 18 -9.73 19.00 8.73
N GLU A 19 -9.83 19.20 10.03
CA GLU A 19 -9.68 20.52 10.65
C GLU A 19 -8.24 21.05 10.59
N LYS A 20 -7.26 20.18 10.83
CA LYS A 20 -5.89 20.63 11.08
C LYS A 20 -4.95 20.42 9.89
N ASN A 21 -5.17 19.37 9.07
CA ASN A 21 -4.13 18.91 8.16
C ASN A 21 -4.57 18.75 6.70
N LEU A 22 -5.87 18.68 6.42
CA LEU A 22 -6.37 18.41 5.06
C LEU A 22 -5.94 19.48 4.06
N SER A 23 -5.85 20.76 4.48
CA SER A 23 -5.42 21.87 3.61
C SER A 23 -4.01 21.68 3.04
N GLU A 24 -3.11 21.04 3.79
CA GLU A 24 -1.72 20.80 3.38
C GLU A 24 -1.51 19.37 2.80
N TYR A 25 -2.55 18.55 2.79
CA TYR A 25 -2.45 17.15 2.35
C TYR A 25 -1.84 17.01 0.96
N SER A 26 -2.28 17.81 0.00
CA SER A 26 -1.77 17.73 -1.38
C SER A 26 -0.25 17.92 -1.46
N LYS A 27 0.34 18.75 -0.60
CA LYS A 27 1.78 19.02 -0.56
C LYS A 27 2.54 18.00 0.26
N LEU A 28 1.96 17.55 1.38
CA LEU A 28 2.67 16.78 2.40
C LEU A 28 2.39 15.27 2.34
N ARG A 29 1.37 14.82 1.62
CA ARG A 29 0.92 13.43 1.59
C ARG A 29 1.99 12.40 1.24
N ASN A 30 3.03 12.81 0.54
CA ASN A 30 4.11 11.90 0.14
C ASN A 30 5.25 11.81 1.17
N PHE A 31 5.27 12.69 2.18
CA PHE A 31 6.30 12.66 3.22
C PHE A 31 5.98 11.62 4.29
N ASP A 32 6.93 10.74 4.56
CA ASP A 32 6.90 9.84 5.71
C ASP A 32 7.83 10.39 6.80
N PHE A 33 7.24 11.07 7.78
CA PHE A 33 7.95 11.63 8.93
C PHE A 33 8.18 10.59 10.06
N GLY A 34 7.85 9.32 9.84
CA GLY A 34 7.96 8.25 10.82
C GLY A 34 6.67 7.96 11.57
N PRO A 35 6.64 6.85 12.32
CA PRO A 35 5.43 6.36 12.98
C PRO A 35 4.84 7.31 14.02
N ASP A 36 5.67 8.14 14.66
CA ASP A 36 5.25 9.06 15.70
C ASP A 36 4.76 10.41 15.17
N ASN A 37 4.98 10.71 13.89
CA ASN A 37 4.62 11.98 13.27
C ASN A 37 3.91 11.79 11.92
N ARG A 38 2.66 11.29 11.95
CA ARG A 38 1.82 11.04 10.77
C ARG A 38 0.61 11.98 10.68
N THR A 39 0.80 13.23 11.07
CA THR A 39 -0.28 14.23 11.01
C THR A 39 -0.65 14.65 9.59
N ASN A 40 0.27 14.49 8.66
CA ASN A 40 0.12 14.83 7.24
C ASN A 40 -0.78 13.86 6.43
N ILE A 41 -1.15 12.73 7.02
CA ILE A 41 -2.06 11.74 6.42
C ILE A 41 -3.18 11.36 7.39
N SER A 42 -4.30 10.90 6.86
CA SER A 42 -5.48 10.61 7.70
C SER A 42 -5.36 9.35 8.56
N CYS A 43 -4.59 8.36 8.12
CA CYS A 43 -4.49 7.03 8.73
C CYS A 43 -5.86 6.37 8.98
N LEU A 44 -6.82 6.53 8.06
CA LEU A 44 -8.19 6.01 8.19
C LEU A 44 -8.40 4.66 7.54
N SER A 45 -7.44 4.19 6.74
CA SER A 45 -7.58 2.94 5.97
C SER A 45 -7.92 1.71 6.82
N PRO A 46 -7.42 1.51 8.05
CA PRO A 46 -7.87 0.41 8.90
C PRO A 46 -9.37 0.46 9.20
N TYR A 47 -9.88 1.63 9.51
CA TYR A 47 -11.32 1.80 9.81
C TYR A 47 -12.20 1.58 8.58
N VAL A 48 -11.72 1.97 7.41
CA VAL A 48 -12.44 1.75 6.13
C VAL A 48 -12.42 0.26 5.76
N THR A 49 -11.26 -0.40 5.88
CA THR A 49 -11.14 -1.83 5.57
C THR A 49 -12.11 -2.68 6.38
N HIS A 50 -12.29 -2.34 7.65
CA HIS A 50 -13.19 -3.05 8.57
C HIS A 50 -14.63 -2.52 8.59
N GLY A 51 -15.01 -1.61 7.68
CA GLY A 51 -16.36 -1.09 7.55
C GLY A 51 -16.83 -0.21 8.73
N ILE A 52 -15.91 0.29 9.56
CA ILE A 52 -16.23 1.15 10.71
C ILE A 52 -16.69 2.54 10.24
N ILE A 53 -16.08 3.05 9.17
CA ILE A 53 -16.51 4.23 8.41
C ILE A 53 -16.40 3.93 6.92
N SER A 54 -17.22 4.58 6.11
CA SER A 54 -17.22 4.42 4.66
C SER A 54 -16.44 5.52 3.94
N GLU A 55 -15.98 5.22 2.73
CA GLU A 55 -15.38 6.20 1.82
C GLU A 55 -16.35 7.37 1.57
N LYS A 56 -17.64 7.08 1.44
CA LYS A 56 -18.70 8.09 1.25
C LYS A 56 -18.74 9.08 2.42
N GLU A 57 -18.70 8.61 3.66
CA GLU A 57 -18.72 9.46 4.86
C GLU A 57 -17.48 10.35 4.91
N ILE A 58 -16.30 9.81 4.59
CA ILE A 58 -15.03 10.55 4.56
C ILE A 58 -15.12 11.68 3.53
N ILE A 59 -15.57 11.39 2.31
CA ILE A 59 -15.70 12.37 1.23
C ILE A 59 -16.74 13.43 1.59
N GLN A 60 -17.91 13.05 2.06
CA GLN A 60 -18.95 14.00 2.45
C GLN A 60 -18.49 14.96 3.55
N LYS A 61 -17.80 14.45 4.58
CA LYS A 61 -17.25 15.30 5.64
C LYS A 61 -16.15 16.23 5.13
N SER A 62 -15.27 15.78 4.26
CA SER A 62 -14.22 16.64 3.70
C SER A 62 -14.81 17.76 2.83
N LEU A 63 -15.83 17.45 2.03
CA LEU A 63 -16.52 18.41 1.17
C LEU A 63 -17.40 19.41 1.94
N SER A 64 -17.85 19.06 3.15
CA SER A 64 -18.55 20.03 4.00
C SER A 64 -17.67 21.15 4.52
N LYS A 65 -16.33 20.94 4.54
CA LYS A 65 -15.36 21.93 5.04
C LYS A 65 -14.61 22.64 3.92
N PHE A 66 -14.27 21.95 2.85
CA PHE A 66 -13.46 22.48 1.76
C PHE A 66 -14.10 22.20 0.40
N SER A 67 -13.85 23.07 -0.58
CA SER A 67 -14.28 22.84 -1.96
C SER A 67 -13.63 21.61 -2.58
N PHE A 68 -14.24 21.07 -3.63
CA PHE A 68 -13.69 19.90 -4.35
C PHE A 68 -12.25 20.13 -4.82
N SER A 69 -11.96 21.30 -5.39
CA SER A 69 -10.61 21.61 -5.89
C SER A 69 -9.52 21.56 -4.82
N LYS A 70 -9.84 21.90 -3.56
CA LYS A 70 -8.92 21.77 -2.42
C LYS A 70 -8.80 20.33 -1.92
N ASN A 71 -9.83 19.54 -2.12
CA ASN A 71 -9.93 18.15 -1.64
C ASN A 71 -9.55 17.10 -2.70
N GLU A 72 -9.41 17.50 -3.97
CA GLU A 72 -9.30 16.58 -5.10
C GLU A 72 -8.31 15.44 -4.86
N LYS A 73 -7.10 15.77 -4.41
CA LYS A 73 -6.07 14.75 -4.16
C LYS A 73 -6.44 13.79 -3.02
N PHE A 74 -7.09 14.29 -1.97
CA PHE A 74 -7.54 13.45 -0.89
C PHE A 74 -8.68 12.51 -1.33
N ILE A 75 -9.66 13.05 -2.05
CA ILE A 75 -10.79 12.27 -2.59
C ILE A 75 -10.28 11.20 -3.57
N GLN A 76 -9.33 11.53 -4.45
CA GLN A 76 -8.71 10.56 -5.35
C GLN A 76 -8.07 9.40 -4.58
N GLU A 77 -7.31 9.68 -3.52
CA GLU A 77 -6.67 8.61 -2.70
C GLU A 77 -7.72 7.74 -1.97
N VAL A 78 -8.81 8.33 -1.49
CA VAL A 78 -9.92 7.57 -0.88
C VAL A 78 -10.60 6.66 -1.91
N LEU A 79 -10.82 7.14 -3.14
CA LEU A 79 -11.49 6.40 -4.20
C LEU A 79 -10.63 5.32 -4.85
N TRP A 80 -9.29 5.34 -4.71
CA TRP A 80 -8.44 4.27 -5.20
C TRP A 80 -8.83 2.90 -4.65
N ARG A 81 -9.23 2.82 -3.38
CA ARG A 81 -9.71 1.57 -2.78
C ARG A 81 -10.96 1.04 -3.50
N THR A 82 -11.95 1.89 -3.73
CA THR A 82 -13.18 1.53 -4.45
C THR A 82 -12.85 1.07 -5.88
N TYR A 83 -11.95 1.78 -6.55
CA TYR A 83 -11.47 1.40 -7.88
C TYR A 83 -10.82 0.01 -7.89
N TRP A 84 -9.89 -0.26 -6.97
CA TRP A 84 -9.22 -1.55 -6.91
C TRP A 84 -10.16 -2.70 -6.61
N LYS A 85 -11.13 -2.52 -5.71
CA LYS A 85 -12.15 -3.53 -5.43
C LYS A 85 -12.98 -3.85 -6.67
N GLY A 86 -13.54 -2.86 -7.31
CA GLY A 86 -14.31 -3.08 -8.54
C GLY A 86 -13.46 -3.67 -9.67
N TRP A 87 -12.20 -3.27 -9.79
CA TRP A 87 -11.30 -3.84 -10.79
C TRP A 87 -11.06 -5.34 -10.55
N LEU A 88 -10.84 -5.77 -9.31
CA LEU A 88 -10.61 -7.17 -8.96
C LEU A 88 -11.89 -8.01 -9.06
N GLU A 89 -13.03 -7.47 -8.65
CA GLU A 89 -14.35 -8.13 -8.80
C GLU A 89 -14.65 -8.47 -10.27
N LEU A 90 -14.29 -7.59 -11.19
CA LEU A 90 -14.42 -7.83 -12.63
C LEU A 90 -13.37 -8.82 -13.20
N ARG A 91 -12.34 -9.16 -12.42
CA ARG A 91 -11.23 -10.05 -12.84
C ARG A 91 -10.83 -11.01 -11.71
N PRO A 92 -11.76 -11.87 -11.24
CA PRO A 92 -11.55 -12.73 -10.07
C PRO A 92 -10.37 -13.69 -10.24
N ASN A 93 -10.05 -14.08 -11.47
CA ASN A 93 -8.92 -14.97 -11.76
C ASN A 93 -7.55 -14.39 -11.34
N VAL A 94 -7.44 -13.06 -11.25
CA VAL A 94 -6.20 -12.43 -10.72
C VAL A 94 -5.93 -12.89 -9.30
N TRP A 95 -6.96 -12.92 -8.46
CA TRP A 95 -6.85 -13.37 -7.07
C TRP A 95 -6.60 -14.87 -6.97
N SER A 96 -7.35 -15.68 -7.73
CA SER A 96 -7.18 -17.14 -7.72
C SER A 96 -5.78 -17.55 -8.16
N ASP A 97 -5.27 -16.95 -9.24
CA ASP A 97 -3.94 -17.22 -9.75
C ASP A 97 -2.86 -16.77 -8.76
N TYR A 98 -3.04 -15.61 -8.11
CA TYR A 98 -2.14 -15.16 -7.07
C TYR A 98 -2.03 -16.18 -5.93
N LEU A 99 -3.16 -16.72 -5.44
CA LEU A 99 -3.16 -17.71 -4.36
C LEU A 99 -2.49 -19.03 -4.76
N ILE A 100 -2.73 -19.49 -6.00
CA ILE A 100 -2.10 -20.72 -6.53
C ILE A 100 -0.58 -20.54 -6.62
N GLU A 101 -0.13 -19.41 -7.21
CA GLU A 101 1.29 -19.10 -7.33
C GLU A 101 1.95 -18.91 -5.96
N LEU A 102 1.29 -18.21 -5.04
CA LEU A 102 1.79 -17.98 -3.69
C LEU A 102 2.08 -19.29 -2.97
N ASN A 103 1.14 -20.26 -2.99
CA ASN A 103 1.32 -21.54 -2.33
C ASN A 103 2.54 -22.30 -2.87
N LYS A 104 2.75 -22.27 -4.18
CA LYS A 104 3.90 -22.88 -4.83
C LYS A 104 5.21 -22.18 -4.41
N ILE A 105 5.25 -20.88 -4.49
CA ILE A 105 6.42 -20.05 -4.17
C ILE A 105 6.78 -20.15 -2.68
N LYS A 106 5.81 -20.25 -1.78
CA LYS A 106 6.05 -20.44 -0.34
C LYS A 106 6.88 -21.71 -0.06
N GLU A 107 6.58 -22.81 -0.74
CA GLU A 107 7.36 -24.06 -0.58
C GLU A 107 8.79 -23.91 -1.14
N GLU A 108 8.95 -23.22 -2.27
CA GLU A 108 10.25 -22.98 -2.88
C GLU A 108 11.15 -22.08 -2.01
N PHE A 109 10.57 -21.09 -1.35
CA PHE A 109 11.30 -20.05 -0.61
C PHE A 109 11.37 -20.27 0.90
N LYS A 110 10.75 -21.31 1.48
CA LYS A 110 10.69 -21.53 2.93
C LYS A 110 12.05 -21.55 3.63
N ASN A 111 13.09 -21.98 2.95
CA ASN A 111 14.47 -22.03 3.45
C ASN A 111 15.40 -21.04 2.73
N ASN A 112 14.86 -20.11 1.93
CA ASN A 112 15.67 -19.13 1.23
C ASN A 112 16.18 -18.07 2.20
N GLN A 113 17.50 -17.95 2.33
CA GLN A 113 18.13 -17.07 3.32
C GLN A 113 17.81 -15.59 3.09
N ASN A 114 17.74 -15.15 1.82
CA ASN A 114 17.40 -13.76 1.50
C ASN A 114 15.96 -13.43 1.92
N TYR A 115 15.02 -14.34 1.69
CA TYR A 115 13.64 -14.20 2.13
C TYR A 115 13.54 -14.15 3.66
N LEU A 116 14.21 -15.04 4.37
CA LEU A 116 14.22 -15.06 5.84
C LEU A 116 14.81 -13.78 6.41
N CYS A 117 15.94 -13.30 5.88
CA CYS A 117 16.52 -12.03 6.26
C CYS A 117 15.56 -10.84 5.98
N ALA A 118 14.86 -10.87 4.84
CA ALA A 118 13.92 -9.80 4.49
C ALA A 118 12.75 -9.73 5.46
N VAL A 119 12.08 -10.85 5.74
CA VAL A 119 10.95 -10.87 6.69
C VAL A 119 11.35 -10.59 8.13
N GLU A 120 12.60 -10.83 8.49
CA GLU A 120 13.14 -10.51 9.81
C GLU A 120 13.62 -9.04 9.94
N GLY A 121 13.78 -8.31 8.84
CA GLY A 121 14.37 -6.97 8.83
C GLY A 121 15.86 -6.99 9.13
N LYS A 122 16.57 -7.98 8.60
CA LYS A 122 18.01 -8.21 8.77
C LYS A 122 18.76 -8.18 7.45
N THR A 123 18.35 -7.33 6.54
CA THR A 123 19.03 -7.10 5.26
C THR A 123 20.17 -6.08 5.43
N ASN A 124 20.92 -5.83 4.37
CA ASN A 124 21.92 -4.77 4.30
C ASN A 124 21.32 -3.38 3.98
N ILE A 125 19.98 -3.23 3.98
CA ILE A 125 19.26 -2.00 3.64
C ILE A 125 18.56 -1.46 4.90
N GLU A 126 19.16 -0.47 5.53
CA GLU A 126 18.71 0.06 6.82
C GLU A 126 17.25 0.55 6.81
N CYS A 127 16.86 1.34 5.80
CA CYS A 127 15.49 1.85 5.71
C CYS A 127 14.46 0.70 5.58
N PHE A 128 14.78 -0.32 4.81
CA PHE A 128 13.93 -1.50 4.65
C PHE A 128 13.75 -2.24 5.98
N ASN A 129 14.84 -2.49 6.71
CA ASN A 129 14.80 -3.14 8.02
C ASN A 129 13.98 -2.33 9.03
N THR A 130 14.14 -1.01 9.02
CA THR A 130 13.34 -0.10 9.87
C THR A 130 11.85 -0.23 9.55
N TRP A 131 11.46 -0.27 8.27
CA TRP A 131 10.06 -0.42 7.88
C TRP A 131 9.48 -1.81 8.14
N VAL A 132 10.29 -2.87 8.09
CA VAL A 132 9.87 -4.22 8.54
C VAL A 132 9.50 -4.19 10.02
N ASN A 133 10.35 -3.60 10.86
CA ASN A 133 10.10 -3.49 12.29
C ASN A 133 8.87 -2.59 12.56
N GLU A 134 8.77 -1.44 11.90
CA GLU A 134 7.61 -0.56 12.00
C GLU A 134 6.31 -1.28 11.62
N LEU A 135 6.32 -2.07 10.54
CA LEU A 135 5.16 -2.84 10.12
C LEU A 135 4.73 -3.86 11.17
N LYS A 136 5.68 -4.57 11.78
CA LYS A 136 5.42 -5.57 12.82
C LYS A 136 4.93 -4.95 14.14
N GLU A 137 5.46 -3.78 14.49
CA GLU A 137 5.12 -3.10 15.75
C GLU A 137 3.81 -2.31 15.67
N ASN A 138 3.56 -1.65 14.53
CA ASN A 138 2.44 -0.71 14.38
C ASN A 138 1.32 -1.24 13.49
N ASN A 139 1.53 -2.34 12.76
CA ASN A 139 0.61 -2.92 11.79
C ASN A 139 0.14 -1.92 10.73
N TYR A 140 0.99 -0.95 10.43
CA TYR A 140 0.72 0.13 9.50
C TYR A 140 2.02 0.69 8.91
N LEU A 141 1.99 1.04 7.63
CA LEU A 141 3.03 1.82 6.96
C LEU A 141 2.42 2.98 6.20
N HIS A 142 3.16 4.07 6.08
CA HIS A 142 2.82 5.17 5.19
C HIS A 142 2.70 4.67 3.74
N ASN A 143 1.72 5.20 2.98
CA ASN A 143 1.46 4.71 1.61
C ASN A 143 2.70 4.78 0.70
N HIS A 144 3.46 5.86 0.75
CA HIS A 144 4.69 6.00 -0.05
C HIS A 144 5.75 4.99 0.38
N THR A 145 5.86 4.74 1.67
CA THR A 145 6.75 3.71 2.23
C THR A 145 6.40 2.31 1.73
N ARG A 146 5.12 1.99 1.58
CA ARG A 146 4.69 0.71 1.00
C ARG A 146 5.20 0.53 -0.43
N MET A 147 5.22 1.60 -1.22
CA MET A 147 5.75 1.56 -2.59
C MET A 147 7.27 1.34 -2.60
N TRP A 148 8.01 2.04 -1.74
CA TRP A 148 9.46 1.83 -1.59
C TRP A 148 9.78 0.43 -1.10
N PHE A 149 9.06 -0.04 -0.08
CA PHE A 149 9.19 -1.39 0.47
C PHE A 149 9.01 -2.44 -0.63
N ALA A 150 7.92 -2.36 -1.37
CA ALA A 150 7.62 -3.31 -2.44
C ALA A 150 8.67 -3.26 -3.56
N SER A 151 9.13 -2.07 -3.95
CA SER A 151 10.18 -1.92 -4.95
C SER A 151 11.52 -2.52 -4.49
N ILE A 152 11.92 -2.27 -3.25
CA ILE A 152 13.14 -2.86 -2.67
C ILE A 152 13.03 -4.38 -2.61
N TRP A 153 11.90 -4.90 -2.13
CA TRP A 153 11.63 -6.33 -2.07
C TRP A 153 11.78 -7.01 -3.44
N ILE A 154 11.14 -6.43 -4.47
CA ILE A 154 11.07 -7.03 -5.80
C ILE A 154 12.36 -6.87 -6.59
N PHE A 155 12.97 -5.69 -6.58
CA PHE A 155 14.01 -5.31 -7.54
C PHE A 155 15.41 -5.26 -6.92
N THR A 156 15.54 -4.98 -5.63
CA THR A 156 16.85 -4.93 -4.97
C THR A 156 17.15 -6.23 -4.23
N LEU A 157 16.16 -6.80 -3.52
CA LEU A 157 16.30 -8.10 -2.86
C LEU A 157 15.95 -9.28 -3.78
N GLU A 158 15.42 -9.00 -4.96
CA GLU A 158 15.05 -9.96 -6.01
C GLU A 158 14.09 -11.06 -5.52
N LEU A 159 13.20 -10.72 -4.60
CA LEU A 159 12.21 -11.63 -4.04
C LEU A 159 10.89 -11.60 -4.82
N PRO A 160 10.17 -12.73 -4.91
CA PRO A 160 8.85 -12.77 -5.53
C PRO A 160 7.88 -11.79 -4.87
N TRP A 161 7.17 -11.01 -5.70
CA TRP A 161 6.21 -10.02 -5.21
C TRP A 161 5.06 -10.66 -4.41
N GLN A 162 4.70 -11.89 -4.73
CA GLN A 162 3.64 -12.65 -4.06
C GLN A 162 3.93 -12.85 -2.57
N LEU A 163 5.20 -13.15 -2.23
CA LEU A 163 5.63 -13.31 -0.82
C LEU A 163 5.57 -11.97 -0.07
N GLY A 164 5.93 -10.87 -0.72
CA GLY A 164 5.83 -9.54 -0.12
C GLY A 164 4.38 -9.10 0.07
N ALA A 165 3.50 -9.39 -0.89
CA ALA A 165 2.06 -9.14 -0.77
C ALA A 165 1.45 -9.93 0.39
N GLU A 166 1.83 -11.21 0.56
CA GLU A 166 1.43 -12.04 1.70
C GLU A 166 1.94 -11.48 3.03
N PHE A 167 3.21 -11.04 3.07
CA PHE A 167 3.78 -10.44 4.27
C PHE A 167 3.01 -9.18 4.70
N PHE A 168 2.57 -8.36 3.75
CA PHE A 168 1.70 -7.22 4.04
C PHE A 168 0.31 -7.64 4.52
N MET A 169 -0.30 -8.65 3.91
CA MET A 169 -1.61 -9.15 4.35
C MET A 169 -1.60 -9.68 5.79
N GLN A 170 -0.49 -10.28 6.22
CA GLN A 170 -0.34 -10.81 7.57
C GLN A 170 -0.15 -9.74 8.63
N HIS A 171 0.40 -8.57 8.27
CA HIS A 171 0.80 -7.56 9.25
C HIS A 171 -0.03 -6.27 9.19
N LEU A 172 -0.58 -5.87 8.05
CA LEU A 172 -1.31 -4.61 7.92
C LEU A 172 -2.73 -4.70 8.50
N TYR A 173 -3.11 -3.81 9.39
CA TYR A 173 -4.50 -3.66 9.84
C TYR A 173 -5.47 -3.25 8.72
N ASP A 174 -4.96 -2.62 7.67
CA ASP A 174 -5.74 -2.27 6.48
C ASP A 174 -5.49 -3.21 5.30
N GLY A 175 -4.97 -4.41 5.56
CA GLY A 175 -4.78 -5.45 4.56
C GLY A 175 -6.10 -5.76 3.85
N ASP A 176 -6.10 -5.59 2.52
CA ASP A 176 -7.28 -5.74 1.66
C ASP A 176 -6.86 -6.50 0.41
N ALA A 177 -7.56 -7.57 0.08
CA ALA A 177 -7.20 -8.45 -1.03
C ALA A 177 -7.00 -7.72 -2.36
N ALA A 178 -7.87 -6.73 -2.67
CA ALA A 178 -7.78 -5.97 -3.90
C ALA A 178 -6.64 -4.94 -3.84
N SER A 179 -6.70 -4.02 -2.89
CA SER A 179 -5.73 -2.91 -2.80
C SER A 179 -4.30 -3.40 -2.62
N ASN A 180 -4.10 -4.43 -1.79
CA ASN A 180 -2.78 -4.98 -1.52
C ASN A 180 -2.24 -5.73 -2.74
N THR A 181 -2.97 -6.71 -3.27
CA THR A 181 -2.50 -7.50 -4.41
C THR A 181 -2.25 -6.64 -5.64
N LEU A 182 -3.20 -5.74 -5.98
CA LEU A 182 -3.07 -4.90 -7.15
C LEU A 182 -2.00 -3.82 -6.98
N GLY A 183 -1.79 -3.33 -5.75
CA GLY A 183 -0.69 -2.42 -5.42
C GLY A 183 0.68 -3.07 -5.63
N TRP A 184 0.88 -4.29 -5.14
CA TRP A 184 2.11 -5.06 -5.37
C TRP A 184 2.34 -5.39 -6.84
N ARG A 185 1.27 -5.79 -7.55
CA ARG A 185 1.29 -6.02 -9.00
C ARG A 185 1.67 -4.75 -9.77
N TRP A 186 1.17 -3.59 -9.32
CA TRP A 186 1.47 -2.30 -9.95
C TRP A 186 2.96 -1.96 -9.78
N VAL A 187 3.52 -2.09 -8.57
CA VAL A 187 4.96 -1.87 -8.34
C VAL A 187 5.80 -2.82 -9.19
N ALA A 188 5.41 -4.11 -9.26
CA ALA A 188 6.13 -5.12 -10.04
C ALA A 188 6.11 -4.88 -11.57
N GLY A 189 5.14 -4.10 -12.08
CA GLY A 189 4.98 -3.86 -13.51
C GLY A 189 4.06 -4.85 -14.23
N VAL A 190 3.41 -5.76 -13.48
CA VAL A 190 2.51 -6.78 -14.05
C VAL A 190 1.03 -6.36 -14.05
N GLN A 191 0.69 -5.21 -13.47
CA GLN A 191 -0.66 -4.65 -13.45
C GLN A 191 -0.93 -3.77 -14.67
N THR A 192 0.03 -2.97 -15.07
CA THR A 192 -0.04 -2.10 -16.25
C THR A 192 1.19 -2.36 -17.08
N GLN A 193 1.00 -2.91 -18.27
CA GLN A 193 2.10 -3.31 -19.16
C GLN A 193 3.07 -2.14 -19.41
N GLY A 194 4.36 -2.41 -19.22
CA GLY A 194 5.43 -1.43 -19.45
C GLY A 194 5.57 -0.34 -18.38
N LYS A 195 4.79 -0.40 -17.29
CA LYS A 195 4.88 0.56 -16.19
C LYS A 195 5.14 -0.18 -14.88
N HIS A 196 6.19 0.21 -14.18
CA HIS A 196 6.53 -0.27 -12.84
C HIS A 196 7.05 0.89 -12.00
N TYR A 197 7.22 0.67 -10.71
CA TYR A 197 7.73 1.68 -9.80
C TYR A 197 9.08 1.25 -9.23
N LEU A 198 10.11 2.08 -9.43
CA LEU A 198 11.42 1.90 -8.82
C LEU A 198 11.64 2.93 -7.72
N ALA A 199 11.96 2.43 -6.53
CA ALA A 199 12.44 3.28 -5.45
C ALA A 199 13.82 3.82 -5.80
N SER A 200 14.07 5.09 -5.51
CA SER A 200 15.39 5.69 -5.64
C SER A 200 15.85 6.30 -4.32
N GLU A 201 17.17 6.32 -4.10
CA GLU A 201 17.76 6.93 -2.92
C GLU A 201 17.31 8.39 -2.76
N TRP A 202 17.36 9.16 -3.86
CA TRP A 202 16.94 10.56 -3.86
C TRP A 202 15.49 10.73 -3.37
N ASN A 203 14.57 9.88 -3.85
CA ASN A 203 13.17 9.95 -3.51
C ASN A 203 12.94 9.61 -2.03
N ILE A 204 13.56 8.51 -1.56
CA ILE A 204 13.50 8.10 -0.15
C ILE A 204 14.07 9.20 0.75
N LYS A 205 15.28 9.67 0.47
CA LYS A 205 15.94 10.74 1.23
C LYS A 205 15.05 11.97 1.34
N LYS A 206 14.53 12.46 0.21
CA LYS A 206 13.68 13.66 0.15
C LYS A 206 12.41 13.48 0.98
N PHE A 207 11.65 12.41 0.74
CA PHE A 207 10.33 12.23 1.34
C PHE A 207 10.34 11.59 2.72
N THR A 208 11.51 11.20 3.23
CA THR A 208 11.70 10.87 4.64
C THR A 208 12.35 12.00 5.43
N ASN A 209 12.46 13.19 4.84
CA ASN A 209 13.12 14.35 5.46
C ASN A 209 14.55 14.02 5.92
N ASN A 210 15.33 13.40 5.03
CA ASN A 210 16.72 12.95 5.25
C ASN A 210 16.93 11.91 6.37
N ARG A 211 15.88 11.23 6.85
CA ARG A 211 16.04 10.13 7.83
C ARG A 211 16.89 8.99 7.29
N PHE A 212 16.81 8.73 5.98
CA PHE A 212 17.55 7.69 5.29
C PHE A 212 18.35 8.28 4.13
N GLN A 213 19.60 7.88 4.00
CA GLN A 213 20.51 8.29 2.94
C GLN A 213 21.62 7.24 2.75
N ASN A 214 22.40 7.35 1.68
CA ASN A 214 23.45 6.40 1.30
C ASN A 214 22.89 4.96 1.10
N ILE A 215 21.71 4.88 0.50
CA ILE A 215 20.99 3.62 0.27
C ILE A 215 21.38 3.09 -1.12
N LYS A 216 21.88 1.87 -1.18
CA LYS A 216 22.19 1.21 -2.47
C LYS A 216 20.97 0.42 -2.94
N LEU A 217 20.35 0.87 -4.03
CA LEU A 217 19.16 0.27 -4.63
C LEU A 217 19.39 -0.09 -6.09
N ASN A 218 18.65 -1.04 -6.60
CA ASN A 218 18.58 -1.31 -8.03
C ASN A 218 17.56 -0.35 -8.68
N GLU A 219 18.03 0.80 -9.13
CA GLU A 219 17.22 1.87 -9.71
C GLU A 219 16.97 1.71 -11.23
N ASN A 220 17.50 0.64 -11.85
CA ASN A 220 17.44 0.42 -13.30
C ASN A 220 16.85 -0.95 -13.67
N ALA A 221 16.20 -1.64 -12.73
CA ALA A 221 15.60 -2.94 -12.99
C ALA A 221 14.45 -2.85 -14.00
N PRO A 222 14.34 -3.80 -14.95
CA PRO A 222 13.18 -3.87 -15.83
C PRO A 222 11.92 -4.30 -15.07
N PRO A 223 10.71 -3.98 -15.59
CA PRO A 223 9.47 -4.50 -15.02
C PRO A 223 9.46 -6.04 -15.06
N LYS A 224 8.78 -6.63 -14.09
CA LYS A 224 8.49 -8.06 -14.17
C LYS A 224 7.50 -8.31 -15.31
N VAL A 225 7.65 -9.44 -15.97
CA VAL A 225 6.78 -9.82 -17.09
C VAL A 225 5.68 -10.73 -16.56
N SER A 226 4.43 -10.46 -16.95
CA SER A 226 3.32 -11.39 -16.77
C SER A 226 2.90 -11.92 -18.14
N GLU A 227 2.91 -13.22 -18.30
CA GLU A 227 2.41 -13.88 -19.52
C GLU A 227 0.87 -13.96 -19.54
N LYS A 228 0.22 -13.68 -18.40
CA LYS A 228 -1.23 -13.78 -18.24
C LYS A 228 -1.92 -12.47 -18.52
N SER A 229 -2.91 -12.49 -19.38
CA SER A 229 -3.89 -11.42 -19.57
C SER A 229 -5.22 -11.79 -18.90
N TYR A 230 -5.84 -10.85 -18.23
CA TYR A 230 -7.08 -11.09 -17.49
C TYR A 230 -8.23 -10.31 -18.16
N GLN A 231 -9.17 -11.06 -18.73
CA GLN A 231 -10.39 -10.51 -19.32
C GLN A 231 -11.42 -10.17 -18.25
N ILE A 232 -12.26 -9.18 -18.53
CA ILE A 232 -13.43 -8.87 -17.71
C ILE A 232 -14.41 -10.04 -17.81
N VAL A 233 -14.81 -10.57 -16.65
CA VAL A 233 -15.91 -11.53 -16.57
C VAL A 233 -17.20 -10.74 -16.74
N LYS A 234 -17.96 -11.03 -17.81
CA LYS A 234 -19.31 -10.48 -17.98
C LYS A 234 -20.19 -11.08 -16.89
N GLN A 235 -20.67 -10.26 -15.99
CA GLN A 235 -21.75 -10.66 -15.10
C GLN A 235 -23.05 -10.56 -15.89
N ASP A 236 -23.70 -11.69 -16.11
CA ASP A 236 -25.07 -11.70 -16.65
C ASP A 236 -26.01 -11.23 -15.53
N PHE A 237 -26.34 -9.94 -15.54
CA PHE A 237 -27.34 -9.35 -14.65
C PHE A 237 -28.80 -9.73 -15.00
N ASN A 238 -29.00 -10.73 -15.87
CA ASN A 238 -30.28 -11.07 -16.41
C ASN A 238 -31.06 -12.16 -15.66
N ASN A 239 -30.74 -12.44 -14.39
CA ASN A 239 -31.53 -13.40 -13.60
C ASN A 239 -31.68 -12.91 -12.14
N SER A 240 -32.57 -11.96 -11.93
CA SER A 240 -33.30 -11.80 -10.67
C SER A 240 -34.63 -11.09 -10.90
#